data_310624e6863ae7272792fdb9e56c39d1
#
_entry.id   310624e6863ae7272792fdb9e56c39d1
#
_cell.length_a   1.000
_cell.length_b   1.000
_cell.length_c   1.000
_cell.angle_alpha   90.00
_cell.angle_beta   90.00
_cell.angle_gamma   90.00
#
_symmetry.space_group_name_H-M   'P 1'
#
loop_
_entity.id
_entity.type
_entity.pdbx_description
1 polymer ?
#
loop_
_entity_poly.entity_id
_entity_poly.type
_entity_poly.pdbx_seq_one_letter_code
_entity_poly.pdbx_strand_id
1 'polypeptide(L)'
;MKNFVIGTALAALALVATPAMANDFAGPRVEVTAGADDVKNGVDTTAITYGAALGYDLQFGKVVAGVDVTAANVFDKADLGVGARLGYVLNENVLAFTRVGYTNLERPAVRGRALELEGLVLGGGLEVNVAGPVYGKVEYRYTDFDAGVGRHGGLVGVGFRF
;
A
#
# COMPACT_ATOMS: atom_id res chain seq x y z
N MET A 1 23.62 -11.20 6.08
CA MET A 1 22.60 -12.27 5.98
C MET A 1 21.19 -11.76 6.33
N LYS A 2 20.85 -10.48 6.00
CA LYS A 2 19.52 -9.88 6.30
C LYS A 2 18.59 -9.80 5.06
N ASN A 3 19.06 -10.20 3.88
CA ASN A 3 18.30 -10.05 2.63
C ASN A 3 17.46 -11.30 2.25
N PHE A 4 17.40 -12.32 3.10
CA PHE A 4 16.73 -13.59 2.76
C PHE A 4 15.30 -13.72 3.26
N VAL A 5 14.84 -12.83 4.14
CA VAL A 5 13.51 -12.95 4.76
C VAL A 5 12.40 -12.33 3.91
N ILE A 6 12.72 -11.37 3.04
CA ILE A 6 11.72 -10.70 2.18
C ILE A 6 11.26 -11.60 1.02
N GLY A 7 12.13 -12.50 0.56
CA GLY A 7 11.83 -13.40 -0.57
C GLY A 7 10.84 -14.53 -0.25
N THR A 8 10.74 -14.95 0.99
CA THR A 8 9.92 -16.11 1.37
C THR A 8 8.46 -15.75 1.70
N ALA A 9 8.16 -14.51 2.05
CA ALA A 9 6.80 -14.07 2.31
C ALA A 9 5.98 -13.88 1.02
N LEU A 10 6.63 -13.57 -0.12
CA LEU A 10 5.95 -13.43 -1.41
C LEU A 10 5.48 -14.77 -2.01
N ALA A 11 6.09 -15.88 -1.66
CA ALA A 11 5.80 -17.18 -2.27
C ALA A 11 4.58 -17.91 -1.67
N ALA A 12 4.12 -17.51 -0.48
CA ALA A 12 3.07 -18.24 0.24
C ALA A 12 1.63 -17.80 -0.10
N LEU A 13 1.42 -16.66 -0.74
CA LEU A 13 0.09 -16.17 -1.12
C LEU A 13 -0.36 -16.55 -2.54
N ALA A 14 0.50 -17.17 -3.32
CA ALA A 14 0.18 -17.59 -4.70
C ALA A 14 -0.76 -18.79 -4.80
N LEU A 15 -1.24 -19.35 -3.68
CA LEU A 15 -1.93 -20.65 -3.66
C LEU A 15 -3.46 -20.59 -3.53
N VAL A 16 -4.06 -19.42 -3.55
CA VAL A 16 -5.53 -19.29 -3.61
C VAL A 16 -5.93 -18.59 -4.90
N ALA A 17 -5.60 -19.21 -6.04
CA ALA A 17 -6.14 -18.79 -7.32
C ALA A 17 -7.61 -19.26 -7.41
N THR A 18 -8.55 -18.45 -6.95
CA THR A 18 -9.92 -18.56 -7.40
C THR A 18 -9.98 -18.00 -8.82
N PRO A 19 -10.74 -18.61 -9.76
CA PRO A 19 -10.85 -18.07 -11.11
C PRO A 19 -11.37 -16.62 -11.04
N ALA A 20 -10.58 -15.70 -11.59
CA ALA A 20 -10.96 -14.29 -11.69
C ALA A 20 -12.26 -14.19 -12.50
N MET A 21 -13.32 -13.75 -11.88
CA MET A 21 -14.50 -13.29 -12.59
C MET A 21 -14.13 -11.95 -13.22
N ALA A 22 -14.20 -11.87 -14.55
CA ALA A 22 -13.91 -10.65 -15.29
C ALA A 22 -14.86 -9.54 -14.80
N ASN A 23 -14.33 -8.43 -14.33
CA ASN A 23 -14.98 -7.21 -13.81
C ASN A 23 -15.33 -7.16 -12.32
N ASP A 24 -14.87 -8.08 -11.49
CA ASP A 24 -15.02 -7.94 -10.05
C ASP A 24 -13.77 -7.32 -9.43
N PHE A 25 -13.98 -6.40 -8.46
CA PHE A 25 -12.90 -5.85 -7.63
C PHE A 25 -12.63 -6.74 -6.40
N ALA A 26 -13.06 -8.00 -6.44
CA ALA A 26 -12.86 -8.99 -5.38
C ALA A 26 -11.66 -9.89 -5.67
N GLY A 27 -11.09 -10.47 -4.63
CA GLY A 27 -10.05 -11.48 -4.71
C GLY A 27 -8.70 -11.05 -4.16
N PRO A 28 -7.73 -11.98 -4.19
CA PRO A 28 -6.36 -11.66 -3.82
C PRO A 28 -5.71 -10.75 -4.87
N ARG A 29 -4.88 -9.83 -4.40
CA ARG A 29 -4.16 -8.88 -5.26
C ARG A 29 -2.71 -8.74 -4.86
N VAL A 30 -1.87 -8.55 -5.85
CA VAL A 30 -0.47 -8.16 -5.71
C VAL A 30 -0.26 -6.86 -6.47
N GLU A 31 0.54 -5.96 -5.91
CA GLU A 31 0.71 -4.62 -6.44
C GLU A 31 2.15 -4.15 -6.26
N VAL A 32 2.66 -3.43 -7.23
CA VAL A 32 3.89 -2.64 -7.10
C VAL A 32 3.54 -1.16 -7.23
N THR A 33 4.19 -0.35 -6.43
CA THR A 33 3.93 1.09 -6.35
C THR A 33 5.21 1.89 -6.44
N ALA A 34 5.09 3.08 -7.00
CA ALA A 34 6.12 4.11 -6.97
C ALA A 34 5.47 5.47 -6.71
N GLY A 35 6.20 6.38 -6.10
CA GLY A 35 5.68 7.68 -5.77
C GLY A 35 6.69 8.63 -5.17
N ALA A 36 6.18 9.72 -4.66
CA ALA A 36 6.95 10.71 -3.94
C ALA A 36 6.26 11.05 -2.62
N ASP A 37 7.04 11.07 -1.57
CA ASP A 37 6.63 11.47 -0.23
C ASP A 37 7.30 12.79 0.15
N ASP A 38 6.52 13.69 0.71
CA ASP A 38 6.96 14.96 1.27
C ASP A 38 6.81 14.92 2.79
N VAL A 39 7.94 15.06 3.48
CA VAL A 39 7.99 15.01 4.95
C VAL A 39 8.19 16.41 5.50
N LYS A 40 7.19 16.90 6.21
CA LYS A 40 7.25 18.19 6.92
C LYS A 40 7.83 18.01 8.32
N ASN A 41 9.12 18.19 8.43
CA ASN A 41 9.85 18.16 9.72
C ASN A 41 10.72 19.42 9.87
N GLY A 42 10.13 20.61 9.65
CA GLY A 42 10.88 21.88 9.70
C GLY A 42 11.82 22.13 8.52
N VAL A 43 12.12 21.11 7.72
CA VAL A 43 12.81 21.17 6.43
C VAL A 43 12.01 20.29 5.48
N ASP A 44 11.49 20.88 4.40
CA ASP A 44 10.76 20.15 3.35
C ASP A 44 11.74 19.20 2.66
N THR A 45 11.50 17.89 2.79
CA THR A 45 12.32 16.86 2.17
C THR A 45 11.43 15.94 1.36
N THR A 46 11.62 15.93 0.04
CA THR A 46 10.93 15.02 -0.87
C THR A 46 11.76 13.77 -1.09
N ALA A 47 11.14 12.60 -0.95
CA ALA A 47 11.76 11.31 -1.24
C ALA A 47 10.98 10.55 -2.30
N ILE A 48 11.71 9.82 -3.13
CA ILE A 48 11.12 8.81 -4.00
C ILE A 48 10.84 7.57 -3.15
N THR A 49 9.62 7.04 -3.28
CA THR A 49 9.15 5.85 -2.59
C THR A 49 8.80 4.79 -3.62
N TYR A 50 9.18 3.56 -3.36
CA TYR A 50 8.76 2.40 -4.13
C TYR A 50 8.44 1.24 -3.21
N GLY A 51 7.50 0.40 -3.60
CA GLY A 51 7.07 -0.68 -2.73
C GLY A 51 6.22 -1.73 -3.43
N ALA A 52 5.81 -2.70 -2.63
CA ALA A 52 4.88 -3.74 -3.02
C ALA A 52 3.80 -3.89 -1.96
N ALA A 53 2.63 -4.36 -2.39
CA ALA A 53 1.53 -4.68 -1.51
C ALA A 53 0.92 -6.03 -1.89
N LEU A 54 0.42 -6.71 -0.87
CA LEU A 54 -0.42 -7.89 -1.00
C LEU A 54 -1.72 -7.61 -0.29
N GLY A 55 -2.84 -7.93 -0.90
CA GLY A 55 -4.14 -7.67 -0.32
C GLY A 55 -5.18 -8.70 -0.72
N TYR A 56 -6.30 -8.61 -0.03
CA TYR A 56 -7.50 -9.38 -0.33
C TYR A 56 -8.72 -8.50 -0.22
N ASP A 57 -9.56 -8.52 -1.23
CA ASP A 57 -10.77 -7.71 -1.33
C ASP A 57 -12.01 -8.58 -1.41
N LEU A 58 -13.07 -8.12 -0.76
CA LEU A 58 -14.42 -8.65 -0.86
C LEU A 58 -15.32 -7.59 -1.49
N GLN A 59 -16.13 -7.98 -2.46
CA GLN A 59 -17.10 -7.09 -3.09
C GLN A 59 -18.52 -7.47 -2.73
N PHE A 60 -19.30 -6.49 -2.33
CA PHE A 60 -20.71 -6.58 -1.98
C PHE A 60 -21.49 -5.56 -2.83
N GLY A 61 -21.92 -5.99 -4.01
CA GLY A 61 -22.53 -5.09 -4.99
C GLY A 61 -21.54 -4.02 -5.45
N LYS A 62 -21.79 -2.75 -5.11
CA LYS A 62 -20.89 -1.63 -5.44
C LYS A 62 -19.88 -1.30 -4.35
N VAL A 63 -19.92 -1.97 -3.22
CA VAL A 63 -18.99 -1.72 -2.10
C VAL A 63 -17.92 -2.78 -2.10
N VAL A 64 -16.67 -2.36 -1.99
CA VAL A 64 -15.50 -3.22 -1.86
C VAL A 64 -14.86 -2.97 -0.50
N ALA A 65 -14.63 -4.03 0.26
CA ALA A 65 -13.89 -3.97 1.53
C ALA A 65 -12.69 -4.88 1.44
N GLY A 66 -11.52 -4.42 1.87
CA GLY A 66 -10.30 -5.21 1.76
C GLY A 66 -9.29 -4.92 2.84
N VAL A 67 -8.32 -5.79 2.91
CA VAL A 67 -7.15 -5.67 3.79
C VAL A 67 -5.87 -5.82 2.97
N ASP A 68 -4.80 -5.21 3.44
CA ASP A 68 -3.50 -5.31 2.78
C ASP A 68 -2.32 -5.28 3.76
N VAL A 69 -1.22 -5.83 3.30
CA VAL A 69 0.11 -5.63 3.88
C VAL A 69 0.99 -4.95 2.85
N THR A 70 1.79 -4.01 3.29
CA THR A 70 2.67 -3.21 2.42
C THR A 70 4.11 -3.31 2.89
N ALA A 71 5.02 -3.34 1.93
CA ALA A 71 6.45 -3.19 2.16
C ALA A 71 6.97 -2.15 1.18
N ALA A 72 7.50 -1.07 1.68
CA ALA A 72 8.02 0.02 0.88
C ALA A 72 9.45 0.40 1.31
N ASN A 73 10.17 1.06 0.41
CA ASN A 73 11.40 1.74 0.72
C ASN A 73 11.15 3.25 0.65
N VAL A 74 11.40 3.92 1.75
CA VAL A 74 11.25 5.37 1.91
C VAL A 74 12.54 5.91 2.51
N PHE A 75 13.25 6.81 1.82
CA PHE A 75 14.55 7.35 2.28
C PHE A 75 15.58 6.25 2.60
N ASP A 76 15.66 5.18 1.77
CA ASP A 76 16.52 4.01 2.01
C ASP A 76 16.21 3.26 3.33
N LYS A 77 14.98 3.38 3.82
CA LYS A 77 14.46 2.72 5.01
C LYS A 77 13.30 1.80 4.66
N ALA A 78 13.24 0.66 5.34
CA ALA A 78 12.09 -0.23 5.24
C ALA A 78 10.89 0.39 5.98
N ASP A 79 9.77 0.45 5.28
CA ASP A 79 8.47 0.88 5.78
C ASP A 79 7.50 -0.29 5.61
N LEU A 80 7.13 -0.93 6.71
CA LEU A 80 6.20 -2.04 6.72
C LEU A 80 4.85 -1.57 7.26
N GLY A 81 3.78 -1.94 6.58
CA GLY A 81 2.45 -1.51 6.96
C GLY A 81 1.39 -2.58 6.80
N VAL A 82 0.31 -2.38 7.53
CA VAL A 82 -0.94 -3.12 7.38
C VAL A 82 -2.06 -2.12 7.20
N GLY A 83 -3.09 -2.48 6.45
CA GLY A 83 -4.19 -1.57 6.19
C GLY A 83 -5.50 -2.27 5.88
N ALA A 84 -6.55 -1.47 5.96
CA ALA A 84 -7.87 -1.80 5.46
C ALA A 84 -8.31 -0.75 4.45
N ARG A 85 -9.05 -1.16 3.44
CA ARG A 85 -9.63 -0.24 2.46
C ARG A 85 -11.13 -0.44 2.31
N LEU A 86 -11.81 0.65 2.00
CA LEU A 86 -13.20 0.67 1.63
C LEU A 86 -13.33 1.39 0.30
N GLY A 87 -13.94 0.73 -0.68
CA GLY A 87 -14.10 1.26 -2.02
C GLY A 87 -15.55 1.28 -2.48
N TYR A 88 -15.81 2.11 -3.49
CA TYR A 88 -17.09 2.17 -4.17
C TYR A 88 -16.88 2.07 -5.68
N VAL A 89 -17.53 1.11 -6.30
CA VAL A 89 -17.47 0.85 -7.74
C VAL A 89 -18.24 1.93 -8.48
N LEU A 90 -17.54 2.81 -9.17
CA LEU A 90 -18.12 3.90 -9.96
C LEU A 90 -18.70 3.37 -11.27
N ASN A 91 -17.97 2.49 -11.92
CA ASN A 91 -18.38 1.77 -13.13
C ASN A 91 -17.61 0.43 -13.22
N GLU A 92 -17.83 -0.34 -14.27
CA GLU A 92 -17.24 -1.68 -14.48
C GLU A 92 -15.68 -1.70 -14.42
N ASN A 93 -15.04 -0.56 -14.65
CA ASN A 93 -13.59 -0.48 -14.70
C ASN A 93 -12.98 0.41 -13.62
N VAL A 94 -13.78 1.18 -12.86
CA VAL A 94 -13.25 2.21 -11.94
C VAL A 94 -13.79 2.03 -10.53
N LEU A 95 -12.88 1.92 -9.59
CA LEU A 95 -13.11 1.87 -8.16
C LEU A 95 -12.52 3.13 -7.51
N ALA A 96 -13.34 3.90 -6.79
CA ALA A 96 -12.85 4.90 -5.85
C ALA A 96 -12.68 4.23 -4.48
N PHE A 97 -11.58 4.51 -3.78
CA PHE A 97 -11.34 3.89 -2.47
C PHE A 97 -10.73 4.87 -1.47
N THR A 98 -10.97 4.57 -0.21
CA THR A 98 -10.25 5.11 0.94
C THR A 98 -9.50 4.00 1.64
N ARG A 99 -8.38 4.32 2.28
CA ARG A 99 -7.54 3.39 3.02
C ARG A 99 -7.19 3.97 4.39
N VAL A 100 -7.25 3.13 5.40
CA VAL A 100 -6.70 3.40 6.73
C VAL A 100 -5.69 2.31 7.04
N GLY A 101 -4.58 2.66 7.62
CA GLY A 101 -3.53 1.68 7.91
C GLY A 101 -2.62 2.15 9.02
N TYR A 102 -1.73 1.26 9.38
CA TYR A 102 -0.69 1.48 10.36
C TYR A 102 0.65 1.08 9.75
N THR A 103 1.65 1.92 9.94
CA THR A 103 2.98 1.69 9.38
C THR A 103 4.05 1.82 10.45
N ASN A 104 5.11 1.03 10.29
CA ASN A 104 6.30 1.06 11.11
C ASN A 104 7.51 1.34 10.22
N LEU A 105 8.10 2.53 10.39
CA LEU A 105 9.29 2.96 9.67
C LEU A 105 10.54 2.71 10.51
N GLU A 106 11.40 1.80 10.07
CA GLU A 106 12.69 1.55 10.72
C GLU A 106 13.61 2.77 10.61
N ARG A 107 14.08 3.29 11.74
CA ARG A 107 15.13 4.33 11.80
C ARG A 107 16.46 3.74 12.23
N PRO A 108 17.62 4.35 11.80
CA PRO A 108 18.93 3.93 12.30
C PRO A 108 18.99 4.11 13.80
N ALA A 109 19.54 3.10 14.47
CA ALA A 109 19.76 3.15 15.90
C ALA A 109 20.67 4.36 16.27
N VAL A 110 20.15 5.27 17.08
CA VAL A 110 20.94 6.30 17.72
C VAL A 110 21.29 5.81 19.12
N ARG A 111 22.59 5.70 19.42
CA ARG A 111 23.12 5.18 20.70
C ARG A 111 22.68 3.74 21.03
N GLY A 112 22.57 2.86 20.00
CA GLY A 112 22.27 1.44 20.21
C GLY A 112 20.79 1.12 20.48
N ARG A 113 19.89 2.08 20.40
CA ARG A 113 18.45 1.89 20.50
C ARG A 113 17.83 2.06 19.12
N ALA A 114 17.19 1.03 18.58
CA ALA A 114 16.36 1.15 17.39
C ALA A 114 15.18 2.07 17.72
N LEU A 115 15.02 3.16 16.98
CA LEU A 115 13.86 4.02 17.07
C LEU A 115 12.91 3.59 15.95
N GLU A 116 11.80 2.99 16.33
CA GLU A 116 10.67 2.72 15.45
C GLU A 116 9.73 3.91 15.49
N LEU A 117 9.36 4.41 14.33
CA LEU A 117 8.30 5.40 14.20
C LEU A 117 7.05 4.70 13.73
N GLU A 118 6.09 4.67 14.60
CA GLU A 118 4.76 4.20 14.32
C GLU A 118 3.91 5.35 13.77
N GLY A 119 3.06 5.07 12.79
CA GLY A 119 2.23 6.08 12.17
C GLY A 119 0.91 5.56 11.65
N LEU A 120 -0.13 6.37 11.86
CA LEU A 120 -1.44 6.16 11.25
C LEU A 120 -1.40 6.66 9.81
N VAL A 121 -1.81 5.81 8.88
CA VAL A 121 -1.89 6.12 7.45
C VAL A 121 -3.35 6.32 7.06
N LEU A 122 -3.67 7.45 6.45
CA LEU A 122 -4.94 7.71 5.78
C LEU A 122 -4.66 7.94 4.30
N GLY A 123 -5.42 7.29 3.44
CA GLY A 123 -5.25 7.39 2.00
C GLY A 123 -6.57 7.36 1.26
N GLY A 124 -6.50 7.73 -0.01
CA GLY A 124 -7.62 7.62 -0.92
C GLY A 124 -7.15 7.74 -2.36
N GLY A 125 -7.89 7.11 -3.27
CA GLY A 125 -7.47 7.06 -4.65
C GLY A 125 -8.49 6.44 -5.58
N LEU A 126 -8.01 6.22 -6.79
CA LEU A 126 -8.75 5.54 -7.85
C LEU A 126 -7.96 4.33 -8.34
N GLU A 127 -8.67 3.27 -8.63
CA GLU A 127 -8.17 2.07 -9.27
C GLU A 127 -8.92 1.86 -10.57
N VAL A 128 -8.22 1.51 -11.63
CA VAL A 128 -8.78 1.34 -12.98
C VAL A 128 -8.33 -0.02 -13.51
N ASN A 129 -9.29 -0.90 -13.81
CA ASN A 129 -9.03 -2.15 -14.51
C ASN A 129 -8.61 -1.82 -15.95
N VAL A 130 -7.42 -2.28 -16.35
CA VAL A 130 -6.81 -1.95 -17.65
C VAL A 130 -7.06 -3.06 -18.66
N ALA A 131 -6.72 -4.30 -18.30
CA ALA A 131 -6.91 -5.45 -19.16
C ALA A 131 -6.87 -6.75 -18.34
N GLY A 132 -7.92 -7.54 -18.43
CA GLY A 132 -8.02 -8.80 -17.68
C GLY A 132 -7.78 -8.58 -16.19
N PRO A 133 -6.82 -9.29 -15.57
CA PRO A 133 -6.55 -9.16 -14.14
C PRO A 133 -5.68 -7.95 -13.77
N VAL A 134 -5.23 -7.16 -14.75
CA VAL A 134 -4.30 -6.05 -14.54
C VAL A 134 -5.06 -4.76 -14.26
N TYR A 135 -4.67 -4.05 -13.21
CA TYR A 135 -5.21 -2.75 -12.88
C TYR A 135 -4.09 -1.71 -12.64
N GLY A 136 -4.43 -0.45 -12.87
CA GLY A 136 -3.63 0.71 -12.49
C GLY A 136 -4.26 1.40 -11.28
N LYS A 137 -3.43 2.04 -10.45
CA LYS A 137 -3.88 2.77 -9.27
C LYS A 137 -3.17 4.12 -9.15
N VAL A 138 -3.91 5.12 -8.69
CA VAL A 138 -3.37 6.36 -8.16
C VAL A 138 -3.88 6.54 -6.74
N GLU A 139 -3.02 6.93 -5.81
CA GLU A 139 -3.36 7.06 -4.40
C GLU A 139 -2.64 8.27 -3.81
N TYR A 140 -3.36 9.07 -3.03
CA TYR A 140 -2.79 10.06 -2.14
C TYR A 140 -2.81 9.51 -0.71
N ARG A 141 -1.71 9.69 0.02
CA ARG A 141 -1.52 9.26 1.42
C ARG A 141 -1.15 10.42 2.31
N TYR A 142 -1.70 10.40 3.49
CA TYR A 142 -1.24 11.15 4.63
C TYR A 142 -0.86 10.20 5.75
N THR A 143 0.32 10.37 6.32
CA THR A 143 0.78 9.59 7.47
C THR A 143 1.07 10.55 8.61
N ASP A 144 0.45 10.29 9.75
CA ASP A 144 0.69 11.00 10.99
C ASP A 144 1.52 10.11 11.93
N PHE A 145 2.72 10.57 12.26
CA PHE A 145 3.63 9.86 13.15
C PHE A 145 3.57 10.44 14.56
N ASP A 146 3.72 9.59 15.58
CA ASP A 146 3.67 9.96 17.00
C ASP A 146 4.60 11.10 17.43
N ALA A 147 5.58 11.45 16.62
CA ALA A 147 6.52 12.56 16.89
C ALA A 147 6.03 13.92 16.36
N GLY A 148 4.78 14.06 15.93
CA GLY A 148 4.26 15.29 15.31
C GLY A 148 4.82 15.56 13.91
N VAL A 149 5.28 14.52 13.24
CA VAL A 149 5.81 14.57 11.86
C VAL A 149 4.71 14.11 10.92
N GLY A 150 4.25 15.00 10.03
CA GLY A 150 3.32 14.66 8.96
C GLY A 150 4.07 14.28 7.68
N ARG A 151 3.61 13.25 6.98
CA ARG A 151 4.09 12.85 5.67
C ARG A 151 2.93 12.83 4.69
N HIS A 152 3.10 13.53 3.57
CA HIS A 152 2.19 13.51 2.44
C HIS A 152 2.82 12.71 1.30
N GLY A 153 2.08 11.86 0.65
CA GLY A 153 2.59 11.06 -0.46
C GLY A 153 1.60 10.92 -1.59
N GLY A 154 2.11 10.99 -2.81
CA GLY A 154 1.40 10.62 -4.03
C GLY A 154 2.01 9.35 -4.62
N LEU A 155 1.19 8.34 -4.91
CA LEU A 155 1.63 7.05 -5.40
C LEU A 155 0.86 6.68 -6.67
N VAL A 156 1.58 6.04 -7.58
CA VAL A 156 1.00 5.29 -8.70
C VAL A 156 1.36 3.83 -8.53
N GLY A 157 0.48 2.95 -8.96
CA GLY A 157 0.70 1.51 -8.85
C GLY A 157 0.16 0.75 -10.05
N VAL A 158 0.71 -0.42 -10.24
CA VAL A 158 0.18 -1.45 -11.14
C VAL A 158 0.03 -2.72 -10.32
N GLY A 159 -1.10 -3.36 -10.48
CA GLY A 159 -1.40 -4.57 -9.75
C GLY A 159 -2.03 -5.65 -10.62
N PHE A 160 -2.08 -6.82 -10.03
CA PHE A 160 -2.69 -8.02 -10.59
C PHE A 160 -3.66 -8.59 -9.56
N ARG A 161 -4.88 -8.89 -10.00
CA ARG A 161 -5.95 -9.48 -9.19
C ARG A 161 -6.25 -10.89 -9.70
N PHE A 162 -6.45 -11.83 -8.77
CA PHE A 162 -6.68 -13.25 -9.07
C PHE A 162 -8.13 -13.65 -8.82
#